data_c88d495a8bcc2da36055df045be1684c
#
_entry.id   c88d495a8bcc2da36055df045be1684c
#
_cell.length_a   1.000
_cell.length_b   1.000
_cell.length_c   1.000
_cell.angle_alpha   90.00
_cell.angle_beta   90.00
_cell.angle_gamma   90.00
#
_symmetry.space_group_name_H-M   'P 1'
#
loop_
_entity.id
_entity.type
_entity.pdbx_description
1 polymer ?
#
loop_
_entity_poly.entity_id
_entity_poly.type
_entity_poly.pdbx_seq_one_letter_code
_entity_poly.pdbx_strand_id
1 'polypeptide(L)'
;MQMVSGGWKHLERILAHRMMQCLRCRYLLVLRLPGILELSRTFALVDPVKQPIPVTPTCHYAMGGIPTQVSGQALTQDASGNDLAIEGLYAAGEAACVSVHGANRLGGNSLLDLVVFGRAAGMHIEEVIKQGVDYREASDSDVEMAMSRLNRWNDSTDGESVYDLKRELQTTMQNSFGVFRDGPNMREALKDLISLRERISRASMPDKSAAFNTSRLEALELDNLMDVAEATAIAAEQREESRGGHARNDFQERDDENWLCHSLYFADTKKISKRAVNFAPKTMEAFEPKVRVY
;
A
#
# COMPACT_ATOMS: atom_id res chain seq x y z
N MET A 1 18.67 -4.61 -16.75
CA MET A 1 17.32 -5.01 -17.21
C MET A 1 17.19 -6.49 -17.63
N GLN A 2 18.25 -7.29 -17.71
CA GLN A 2 18.19 -8.70 -18.17
C GLN A 2 18.20 -9.76 -17.06
N MET A 3 18.51 -9.45 -15.81
CA MET A 3 18.61 -10.46 -14.74
C MET A 3 17.32 -10.67 -13.92
N VAL A 4 16.40 -9.72 -13.85
CA VAL A 4 15.14 -9.84 -13.09
C VAL A 4 14.10 -10.70 -13.83
N SER A 5 14.21 -10.82 -15.16
CA SER A 5 13.27 -11.61 -15.97
C SER A 5 13.49 -13.12 -15.91
N GLY A 6 14.63 -13.61 -15.41
CA GLY A 6 14.97 -15.03 -15.44
C GLY A 6 14.22 -15.88 -14.41
N GLY A 7 14.08 -15.41 -13.19
CA GLY A 7 13.45 -16.17 -12.10
C GLY A 7 11.94 -16.35 -12.29
N TRP A 8 11.24 -15.31 -12.69
CA TRP A 8 9.80 -15.37 -12.96
C TRP A 8 9.48 -16.23 -14.18
N LYS A 9 10.23 -16.09 -15.27
CA LYS A 9 10.05 -16.94 -16.45
C LYS A 9 10.27 -18.43 -16.15
N HIS A 10 11.10 -18.75 -15.15
CA HIS A 10 11.32 -20.12 -14.72
C HIS A 10 10.14 -20.65 -13.88
N LEU A 11 9.63 -19.87 -12.91
CA LEU A 11 8.44 -20.22 -12.12
C LEU A 11 7.18 -20.29 -12.98
N GLU A 12 6.98 -19.33 -13.87
CA GLU A 12 5.88 -19.34 -14.85
C GLU A 12 5.92 -20.59 -15.72
N ARG A 13 7.11 -20.98 -16.22
CA ARG A 13 7.26 -22.20 -17.01
C ARG A 13 6.95 -23.46 -16.21
N ILE A 14 7.37 -23.56 -14.95
CA ILE A 14 7.13 -24.74 -14.11
C ILE A 14 5.65 -24.87 -13.76
N LEU A 15 4.99 -23.79 -13.31
CA LEU A 15 3.58 -23.79 -12.93
C LEU A 15 2.68 -23.99 -14.16
N ALA A 16 2.94 -23.26 -15.24
CA ALA A 16 2.20 -23.39 -16.49
C ALA A 16 2.39 -24.78 -17.13
N HIS A 17 3.59 -25.34 -17.10
CA HIS A 17 3.88 -26.66 -17.66
C HIS A 17 3.17 -27.78 -16.90
N ARG A 18 3.16 -27.73 -15.55
CA ARG A 18 2.42 -28.70 -14.72
C ARG A 18 0.90 -28.58 -14.88
N MET A 19 0.35 -27.37 -14.96
CA MET A 19 -1.09 -27.17 -15.21
C MET A 19 -1.50 -27.62 -16.62
N MET A 20 -0.66 -27.39 -17.63
CA MET A 20 -0.96 -27.79 -19.01
C MET A 20 -0.91 -29.31 -19.25
N GLN A 21 -0.16 -30.04 -18.45
CA GLN A 21 -0.12 -31.51 -18.53
C GLN A 21 -1.32 -32.18 -17.88
N CYS A 22 -2.07 -31.48 -17.05
CA CYS A 22 -3.25 -32.03 -16.36
C CYS A 22 -4.52 -31.86 -17.21
N LEU A 23 -5.00 -32.95 -17.82
CA LEU A 23 -6.27 -32.98 -18.55
C LEU A 23 -7.45 -32.50 -17.71
N ARG A 24 -7.45 -32.80 -16.41
CA ARG A 24 -8.48 -32.36 -15.45
C ARG A 24 -8.46 -30.83 -15.28
N CYS A 25 -7.28 -30.19 -15.25
CA CYS A 25 -7.17 -28.74 -15.16
C CYS A 25 -7.70 -28.04 -16.43
N ARG A 26 -7.41 -28.60 -17.62
CA ARG A 26 -7.95 -28.08 -18.89
C ARG A 26 -9.49 -28.18 -18.96
N TYR A 27 -10.04 -29.30 -18.52
CA TYR A 27 -11.48 -29.51 -18.47
C TYR A 27 -12.16 -28.56 -17.49
N LEU A 28 -11.57 -28.35 -16.30
CA LEU A 28 -12.09 -27.39 -15.32
C LEU A 28 -12.04 -25.95 -15.82
N LEU A 29 -10.99 -25.53 -16.52
CA LEU A 29 -10.89 -24.21 -17.16
C LEU A 29 -12.05 -23.98 -18.13
N VAL A 30 -12.33 -24.93 -19.01
CA VAL A 30 -13.38 -24.82 -20.03
C VAL A 30 -14.76 -24.73 -19.38
N LEU A 31 -15.05 -25.55 -18.38
CA LEU A 31 -16.39 -25.65 -17.80
C LEU A 31 -16.67 -24.62 -16.69
N ARG A 32 -15.67 -24.22 -15.93
CA ARG A 32 -15.86 -23.38 -14.75
C ARG A 32 -15.39 -21.93 -14.91
N LEU A 33 -14.58 -21.64 -15.90
CA LEU A 33 -13.98 -20.32 -16.08
C LEU A 33 -14.12 -19.82 -17.54
N PRO A 34 -15.34 -19.85 -18.14
CA PRO A 34 -15.52 -19.43 -19.53
C PRO A 34 -15.14 -17.96 -19.76
N GLY A 35 -15.36 -17.07 -18.79
CA GLY A 35 -14.97 -15.66 -18.90
C GLY A 35 -13.46 -15.47 -19.00
N ILE A 36 -12.64 -16.27 -18.27
CA ILE A 36 -11.18 -16.21 -18.39
C ILE A 36 -10.73 -16.68 -19.77
N LEU A 37 -11.37 -17.71 -20.33
CA LEU A 37 -11.08 -18.18 -21.69
C LEU A 37 -11.37 -17.08 -22.72
N GLU A 38 -12.51 -16.43 -22.61
CA GLU A 38 -12.90 -15.35 -23.52
C GLU A 38 -11.98 -14.15 -23.42
N LEU A 39 -11.70 -13.66 -22.21
CA LEU A 39 -10.78 -12.54 -21.99
C LEU A 39 -9.39 -12.85 -22.53
N SER A 40 -8.85 -14.05 -22.28
CA SER A 40 -7.53 -14.43 -22.73
C SER A 40 -7.44 -14.53 -24.26
N ARG A 41 -8.46 -15.07 -24.92
CA ARG A 41 -8.51 -15.13 -26.37
C ARG A 41 -8.67 -13.76 -27.01
N THR A 42 -9.50 -12.90 -26.43
CA THR A 42 -9.82 -11.58 -26.97
C THR A 42 -8.67 -10.58 -26.78
N PHE A 43 -8.14 -10.46 -25.56
CA PHE A 43 -7.19 -9.41 -25.22
C PHE A 43 -5.72 -9.87 -25.27
N ALA A 44 -5.43 -11.10 -24.90
CA ALA A 44 -4.06 -11.62 -24.94
C ALA A 44 -3.76 -12.45 -26.18
N LEU A 45 -4.77 -12.75 -27.03
CA LEU A 45 -4.68 -13.62 -28.21
C LEU A 45 -4.12 -15.01 -27.89
N VAL A 46 -4.42 -15.49 -26.67
CA VAL A 46 -3.94 -16.74 -26.12
C VAL A 46 -5.09 -17.69 -25.86
N ASP A 47 -4.99 -18.96 -26.29
CA ASP A 47 -5.90 -20.00 -25.86
C ASP A 47 -5.36 -20.69 -24.59
N PRO A 48 -5.96 -20.44 -23.40
CA PRO A 48 -5.45 -20.97 -22.13
C PRO A 48 -5.49 -22.50 -22.01
N VAL A 49 -6.23 -23.15 -22.90
CA VAL A 49 -6.26 -24.63 -22.98
C VAL A 49 -4.98 -25.17 -23.62
N LYS A 50 -4.32 -24.37 -24.45
CA LYS A 50 -3.14 -24.77 -25.23
C LYS A 50 -1.83 -24.18 -24.74
N GLN A 51 -1.88 -22.95 -24.19
CA GLN A 51 -0.68 -22.20 -23.77
C GLN A 51 -0.98 -21.34 -22.54
N PRO A 52 0.03 -20.98 -21.72
CA PRO A 52 -0.16 -20.17 -20.53
C PRO A 52 -0.60 -18.74 -20.86
N ILE A 53 -1.44 -18.19 -19.99
CA ILE A 53 -1.84 -16.78 -20.05
C ILE A 53 -0.66 -15.92 -19.59
N PRO A 54 -0.26 -14.87 -20.34
CA PRO A 54 0.73 -13.93 -19.85
C PRO A 54 0.16 -13.14 -18.66
N VAL A 55 0.90 -13.13 -17.57
CA VAL A 55 0.53 -12.37 -16.36
C VAL A 55 1.71 -11.50 -15.93
N THR A 56 1.39 -10.30 -15.43
CA THR A 56 2.37 -9.41 -14.83
C THR A 56 2.03 -9.24 -13.35
N PRO A 57 2.96 -9.55 -12.44
CA PRO A 57 2.74 -9.30 -11.02
C PRO A 57 2.54 -7.82 -10.77
N THR A 58 1.43 -7.46 -10.12
CA THR A 58 1.11 -6.10 -9.73
C THR A 58 0.72 -6.07 -8.26
N CYS A 59 0.86 -4.90 -7.62
CA CYS A 59 0.34 -4.68 -6.29
C CYS A 59 -1.19 -4.78 -6.32
N HIS A 60 -1.75 -5.64 -5.48
CA HIS A 60 -3.20 -5.84 -5.39
C HIS A 60 -3.81 -5.21 -4.13
N TYR A 61 -3.08 -5.23 -3.01
CA TYR A 61 -3.54 -4.73 -1.71
C TYR A 61 -2.37 -4.09 -0.97
N ALA A 62 -2.59 -2.92 -0.41
CA ALA A 62 -1.61 -2.25 0.43
C ALA A 62 -1.71 -2.79 1.87
N MET A 63 -0.81 -3.71 2.26
CA MET A 63 -0.65 -4.11 3.66
C MET A 63 0.03 -2.99 4.43
N GLY A 64 -0.45 -2.72 5.63
CA GLY A 64 -0.03 -1.57 6.41
C GLY A 64 -1.11 -0.50 6.41
N GLY A 65 -0.72 0.77 6.46
CA GLY A 65 -1.64 1.90 6.52
C GLY A 65 -1.58 2.63 7.85
N ILE A 66 -2.60 3.40 8.15
CA ILE A 66 -2.72 4.15 9.41
C ILE A 66 -2.87 3.16 10.56
N PRO A 67 -1.94 3.14 11.55
CA PRO A 67 -2.07 2.24 12.69
C PRO A 67 -3.33 2.58 13.50
N THR A 68 -4.11 1.56 13.86
CA THR A 68 -5.35 1.73 14.61
C THR A 68 -5.48 0.75 15.76
N GLN A 69 -6.31 1.11 16.73
CA GLN A 69 -6.89 0.18 17.69
C GLN A 69 -8.02 -0.64 17.04
N VAL A 70 -8.49 -1.66 17.75
CA VAL A 70 -9.65 -2.47 17.32
C VAL A 70 -10.94 -1.65 17.20
N SER A 71 -11.02 -0.53 17.89
CA SER A 71 -12.10 0.47 17.78
C SER A 71 -12.00 1.36 16.54
N GLY A 72 -10.98 1.19 15.70
CA GLY A 72 -10.72 2.02 14.53
C GLY A 72 -10.07 3.39 14.83
N GLN A 73 -9.84 3.76 16.10
CA GLN A 73 -9.12 5.00 16.42
C GLN A 73 -7.68 4.93 15.91
N ALA A 74 -7.24 5.98 15.23
CA ALA A 74 -5.86 6.10 14.75
C ALA A 74 -4.89 6.24 15.93
N LEU A 75 -3.68 5.69 15.75
CA LEU A 75 -2.63 5.68 16.76
C LEU A 75 -1.43 6.48 16.29
N THR A 76 -0.78 7.11 17.26
CA THR A 76 0.59 7.61 17.16
C THR A 76 1.40 7.04 18.32
N GLN A 77 2.66 7.46 18.50
CA GLN A 77 3.47 7.11 19.66
C GLN A 77 3.78 8.32 20.51
N ASP A 78 3.77 8.12 21.83
CA ASP A 78 4.31 9.09 22.77
C ASP A 78 5.86 9.13 22.73
N ALA A 79 6.47 10.03 23.49
CA ALA A 79 7.92 10.16 23.58
C ALA A 79 8.63 8.88 24.11
N SER A 80 7.91 7.99 24.77
CA SER A 80 8.40 6.70 25.30
C SER A 80 8.18 5.53 24.32
N GLY A 81 7.55 5.78 23.17
CA GLY A 81 7.24 4.76 22.17
C GLY A 81 5.96 3.95 22.45
N ASN A 82 5.12 4.39 23.39
CA ASN A 82 3.84 3.74 23.64
C ASN A 82 2.76 4.26 22.68
N ASP A 83 1.81 3.37 22.37
CA ASP A 83 0.67 3.74 21.54
C ASP A 83 -0.20 4.82 22.23
N LEU A 84 -0.46 5.89 21.51
CA LEU A 84 -1.34 6.99 21.90
C LEU A 84 -2.47 7.14 20.88
N ALA A 85 -3.72 7.09 21.32
CA ALA A 85 -4.86 7.31 20.43
C ALA A 85 -4.95 8.80 20.02
N ILE A 86 -5.18 9.03 18.74
CA ILE A 86 -5.46 10.38 18.22
C ILE A 86 -6.97 10.59 18.33
N GLU A 87 -7.36 11.51 19.21
CA GLU A 87 -8.77 11.83 19.44
C GLU A 87 -9.46 12.36 18.17
N GLY A 88 -10.63 11.80 17.87
CA GLY A 88 -11.44 12.22 16.72
C GLY A 88 -10.98 11.68 15.37
N LEU A 89 -9.83 11.02 15.27
CA LEU A 89 -9.33 10.42 14.03
C LEU A 89 -9.54 8.91 14.00
N TYR A 90 -10.18 8.42 12.93
CA TYR A 90 -10.48 7.00 12.73
C TYR A 90 -10.04 6.55 11.33
N ALA A 91 -9.65 5.28 11.24
CA ALA A 91 -9.42 4.60 9.97
C ALA A 91 -9.87 3.14 10.06
N ALA A 92 -10.39 2.60 8.96
CA ALA A 92 -10.81 1.21 8.84
C ALA A 92 -10.59 0.69 7.41
N GLY A 93 -10.47 -0.61 7.25
CA GLY A 93 -10.24 -1.25 5.95
C GLY A 93 -8.83 -1.06 5.43
N GLU A 94 -8.65 -1.04 4.11
CA GLU A 94 -7.33 -1.02 3.47
C GLU A 94 -6.47 0.20 3.83
N ALA A 95 -7.08 1.34 4.16
CA ALA A 95 -6.36 2.52 4.64
C ALA A 95 -5.79 2.37 6.05
N ALA A 96 -6.27 1.40 6.83
CA ALA A 96 -5.92 1.18 8.23
C ALA A 96 -5.00 -0.03 8.42
N CYS A 97 -4.25 -0.02 9.51
CA CYS A 97 -3.49 -1.16 10.00
C CYS A 97 -3.88 -1.53 11.42
N VAL A 98 -4.91 -2.36 11.57
CA VAL A 98 -5.31 -2.93 12.86
C VAL A 98 -4.50 -4.19 13.23
N SER A 99 -3.49 -4.52 12.42
CA SER A 99 -2.53 -5.63 12.61
C SER A 99 -3.09 -7.05 12.37
N VAL A 100 -4.20 -7.19 11.65
CA VAL A 100 -4.80 -8.52 11.39
C VAL A 100 -4.27 -9.22 10.14
N HIS A 101 -3.59 -8.52 9.25
CA HIS A 101 -3.09 -9.08 7.99
C HIS A 101 -1.61 -9.50 8.05
N GLY A 102 -0.86 -9.03 9.04
CA GLY A 102 0.58 -9.22 9.09
C GLY A 102 1.27 -8.63 7.85
N ALA A 103 2.28 -9.32 7.35
CA ALA A 103 3.06 -8.85 6.19
C ALA A 103 2.46 -9.27 4.83
N ASN A 104 1.38 -10.06 4.81
CA ASN A 104 0.65 -10.42 3.59
C ASN A 104 -0.76 -10.90 3.92
N ARG A 105 -1.75 -10.23 3.38
CA ARG A 105 -3.17 -10.53 3.58
C ARG A 105 -3.55 -11.87 2.96
N LEU A 106 -4.32 -12.68 3.70
CA LEU A 106 -4.96 -13.88 3.16
C LEU A 106 -6.12 -13.51 2.23
N GLY A 107 -6.33 -14.30 1.20
CA GLY A 107 -7.44 -14.13 0.26
C GLY A 107 -8.80 -14.06 0.96
N GLY A 108 -9.64 -13.09 0.59
CA GLY A 108 -10.95 -12.83 1.19
C GLY A 108 -10.95 -12.00 2.48
N ASN A 109 -9.85 -11.93 3.22
CA ASN A 109 -9.82 -11.25 4.51
C ASN A 109 -9.97 -9.72 4.44
N SER A 110 -9.75 -9.08 3.29
CA SER A 110 -10.01 -7.65 3.16
C SER A 110 -11.48 -7.29 3.35
N LEU A 111 -12.40 -8.11 2.82
CA LEU A 111 -13.85 -7.87 3.01
C LEU A 111 -14.26 -8.03 4.47
N LEU A 112 -13.67 -8.99 5.18
CA LEU A 112 -13.90 -9.18 6.62
C LEU A 112 -13.40 -7.99 7.42
N ASP A 113 -12.19 -7.51 7.12
CA ASP A 113 -11.58 -6.33 7.74
C ASP A 113 -12.49 -5.09 7.58
N LEU A 114 -12.91 -4.78 6.34
CA LEU A 114 -13.80 -3.65 6.04
C LEU A 114 -15.08 -3.68 6.89
N VAL A 115 -15.74 -4.84 6.98
CA VAL A 115 -17.02 -4.97 7.67
C VAL A 115 -16.83 -4.95 9.19
N VAL A 116 -15.87 -5.70 9.71
CA VAL A 116 -15.66 -5.85 11.16
C VAL A 116 -15.18 -4.55 11.78
N PHE A 117 -14.11 -3.97 11.24
CA PHE A 117 -13.50 -2.78 11.85
C PHE A 117 -14.21 -1.48 11.44
N GLY A 118 -14.85 -1.44 10.26
CA GLY A 118 -15.76 -0.34 9.93
C GLY A 118 -16.94 -0.26 10.87
N ARG A 119 -17.55 -1.43 11.22
CA ARG A 119 -18.61 -1.49 12.23
C ARG A 119 -18.10 -1.13 13.62
N ALA A 120 -16.92 -1.62 14.02
CA ALA A 120 -16.33 -1.31 15.32
C ALA A 120 -16.06 0.19 15.48
N ALA A 121 -15.53 0.84 14.44
CA ALA A 121 -15.33 2.28 14.41
C ALA A 121 -16.65 3.05 14.55
N GLY A 122 -17.68 2.66 13.80
CA GLY A 122 -19.00 3.28 13.90
C GLY A 122 -19.62 3.17 15.31
N MET A 123 -19.52 2.00 15.93
CA MET A 123 -20.01 1.79 17.31
C MET A 123 -19.25 2.64 18.33
N HIS A 124 -17.93 2.70 18.22
CA HIS A 124 -17.13 3.51 19.12
C HIS A 124 -17.41 5.00 18.95
N ILE A 125 -17.54 5.48 17.71
CA ILE A 125 -17.93 6.87 17.43
C ILE A 125 -19.31 7.19 18.06
N GLU A 126 -20.28 6.29 17.95
CA GLU A 126 -21.60 6.45 18.56
C GLU A 126 -21.50 6.56 20.09
N GLU A 127 -20.67 5.75 20.73
CA GLU A 127 -20.44 5.81 22.19
C GLU A 127 -19.80 7.14 22.60
N VAL A 128 -18.78 7.59 21.87
CA VAL A 128 -18.10 8.86 22.14
C VAL A 128 -19.08 10.04 21.99
N ILE A 129 -19.90 10.06 20.94
CA ILE A 129 -20.91 11.10 20.73
C ILE A 129 -21.95 11.12 21.86
N LYS A 130 -22.41 9.94 22.34
CA LYS A 130 -23.36 9.83 23.45
C LYS A 130 -22.80 10.33 24.79
N GLN A 131 -21.50 10.24 24.98
CA GLN A 131 -20.81 10.76 26.17
C GLN A 131 -20.69 12.29 26.16
N GLY A 132 -20.95 12.91 25.02
CA GLY A 132 -20.76 14.34 24.77
C GLY A 132 -19.34 14.62 24.26
N VAL A 133 -19.26 15.30 23.13
CA VAL A 133 -17.99 15.72 22.53
C VAL A 133 -18.01 17.22 22.40
N ASP A 134 -17.01 17.86 22.97
CA ASP A 134 -16.76 19.28 22.71
C ASP A 134 -16.12 19.42 21.33
N TYR A 135 -16.85 20.00 20.39
CA TYR A 135 -16.32 20.33 19.08
C TYR A 135 -15.28 21.44 19.19
N ARG A 136 -14.06 21.16 18.75
CA ARG A 136 -13.06 22.21 18.58
C ARG A 136 -13.37 23.01 17.32
N GLU A 137 -13.37 24.31 17.44
CA GLU A 137 -13.33 25.17 16.27
C GLU A 137 -11.98 25.00 15.57
N ALA A 138 -12.01 24.95 14.23
CA ALA A 138 -10.77 24.94 13.45
C ALA A 138 -10.03 26.27 13.64
N SER A 139 -8.72 26.22 13.85
CA SER A 139 -7.94 27.44 13.92
C SER A 139 -7.84 28.11 12.54
N ASP A 140 -7.75 29.43 12.50
CA ASP A 140 -7.55 30.15 11.24
C ASP A 140 -6.32 29.65 10.49
N SER A 141 -5.25 29.29 11.19
CA SER A 141 -4.02 28.73 10.60
C SER A 141 -4.25 27.37 9.93
N ASP A 142 -5.11 26.50 10.48
CA ASP A 142 -5.43 25.20 9.86
C ASP A 142 -6.25 25.40 8.58
N VAL A 143 -7.19 26.35 8.62
CA VAL A 143 -7.98 26.72 7.44
C VAL A 143 -7.10 27.33 6.36
N GLU A 144 -6.21 28.25 6.70
CA GLU A 144 -5.26 28.86 5.77
C GLU A 144 -4.34 27.84 5.15
N MET A 145 -3.83 26.87 5.92
CA MET A 145 -2.97 25.79 5.41
C MET A 145 -3.72 24.91 4.39
N ALA A 146 -4.96 24.53 4.71
CA ALA A 146 -5.79 23.73 3.80
C ALA A 146 -6.12 24.49 2.51
N MET A 147 -6.46 25.78 2.63
CA MET A 147 -6.74 26.65 1.49
C MET A 147 -5.51 26.92 0.65
N SER A 148 -4.34 27.13 1.25
CA SER A 148 -3.08 27.31 0.54
C SER A 148 -2.73 26.09 -0.31
N ARG A 149 -2.92 24.88 0.24
CA ARG A 149 -2.72 23.63 -0.52
C ARG A 149 -3.62 23.54 -1.74
N LEU A 150 -4.90 23.94 -1.60
CA LEU A 150 -5.84 23.93 -2.70
C LEU A 150 -5.54 25.03 -3.73
N ASN A 151 -5.25 26.26 -3.25
CA ASN A 151 -5.02 27.44 -4.10
C ASN A 151 -3.71 27.34 -4.89
N ARG A 152 -2.69 26.67 -4.38
CA ARG A 152 -1.44 26.42 -5.10
C ARG A 152 -1.70 25.93 -6.53
N TRP A 153 -2.66 25.03 -6.70
CA TRP A 153 -3.01 24.48 -8.01
C TRP A 153 -3.79 25.45 -8.89
N ASN A 154 -4.49 26.42 -8.30
CA ASN A 154 -5.14 27.49 -9.05
C ASN A 154 -4.14 28.52 -9.56
N ASP A 155 -3.14 28.85 -8.77
CA ASP A 155 -2.22 29.97 -8.99
C ASP A 155 -1.01 29.57 -9.83
N SER A 156 -0.66 28.27 -9.89
CA SER A 156 0.47 27.79 -10.68
C SER A 156 0.25 28.02 -12.18
N THR A 157 1.18 28.73 -12.82
CA THR A 157 1.10 29.06 -14.27
C THR A 157 2.14 28.32 -15.09
N ASP A 158 3.33 28.14 -14.54
CA ASP A 158 4.46 27.48 -15.15
C ASP A 158 4.96 26.33 -14.27
N GLY A 159 5.31 25.22 -14.88
CA GLY A 159 5.81 24.04 -14.19
C GLY A 159 5.60 22.77 -15.00
N GLU A 160 6.12 21.67 -14.48
CA GLU A 160 5.96 20.38 -15.11
C GLU A 160 4.52 19.87 -15.01
N SER A 161 4.14 19.03 -15.96
CA SER A 161 2.82 18.42 -16.02
C SER A 161 2.59 17.46 -14.86
N VAL A 162 1.46 17.60 -14.15
CA VAL A 162 1.00 16.65 -13.12
C VAL A 162 0.97 15.21 -13.63
N TYR A 163 0.53 15.01 -14.88
CA TYR A 163 0.46 13.70 -15.51
C TYR A 163 1.84 13.06 -15.67
N ASP A 164 2.84 13.81 -16.13
CA ASP A 164 4.19 13.30 -16.36
C ASP A 164 4.89 12.99 -15.05
N LEU A 165 4.74 13.84 -14.04
CA LEU A 165 5.28 13.62 -12.70
C LEU A 165 4.62 12.39 -12.02
N LYS A 166 3.29 12.21 -12.18
CA LYS A 166 2.58 11.02 -11.69
C LYS A 166 3.11 9.74 -12.34
N ARG A 167 3.35 9.77 -13.65
CA ARG A 167 3.95 8.63 -14.37
C ARG A 167 5.37 8.32 -13.92
N GLU A 168 6.17 9.35 -13.70
CA GLU A 168 7.54 9.19 -13.19
C GLU A 168 7.53 8.57 -11.80
N LEU A 169 6.67 9.06 -10.88
CA LEU A 169 6.47 8.47 -9.55
C LEU A 169 6.09 6.99 -9.63
N GLN A 170 5.09 6.66 -10.44
CA GLN A 170 4.64 5.28 -10.64
C GLN A 170 5.76 4.39 -11.19
N THR A 171 6.54 4.88 -12.14
CA THR A 171 7.65 4.15 -12.76
C THR A 171 8.77 3.90 -11.76
N THR A 172 9.15 4.91 -10.96
CA THR A 172 10.16 4.80 -9.90
C THR A 172 9.72 3.78 -8.85
N MET A 173 8.48 3.87 -8.38
CA MET A 173 7.94 2.93 -7.39
C MET A 173 7.86 1.50 -7.95
N GLN A 174 7.42 1.31 -9.20
CA GLN A 174 7.34 0.00 -9.83
C GLN A 174 8.72 -0.64 -10.00
N ASN A 175 9.72 0.12 -10.44
CA ASN A 175 11.05 -0.39 -10.75
C ASN A 175 11.88 -0.69 -9.50
N SER A 176 11.75 0.10 -8.44
CA SER A 176 12.63 0.05 -7.28
C SER A 176 11.97 -0.48 -6.02
N PHE A 177 10.64 -0.32 -5.87
CA PHE A 177 9.88 -0.73 -4.71
C PHE A 177 8.75 -1.73 -5.06
N GLY A 178 8.82 -2.33 -6.24
CA GLY A 178 7.86 -3.34 -6.70
C GLY A 178 8.00 -4.69 -5.97
N VAL A 179 7.80 -5.80 -6.71
CA VAL A 179 7.74 -7.15 -6.12
C VAL A 179 9.08 -7.59 -5.53
N PHE A 180 10.18 -7.34 -6.23
CA PHE A 180 11.53 -7.69 -5.79
C PHE A 180 12.36 -6.42 -5.57
N ARG A 181 12.97 -6.33 -4.41
CA ARG A 181 13.66 -5.15 -3.92
C ARG A 181 15.12 -5.46 -3.60
N ASP A 182 15.99 -4.49 -3.78
CA ASP A 182 17.37 -4.55 -3.29
C ASP A 182 17.82 -3.18 -2.76
N GLY A 183 18.69 -3.18 -1.75
CA GLY A 183 19.10 -1.98 -1.05
C GLY A 183 19.76 -0.92 -1.95
N PRO A 184 20.75 -1.27 -2.80
CA PRO A 184 21.38 -0.30 -3.69
C PRO A 184 20.38 0.44 -4.59
N ASN A 185 19.49 -0.28 -5.25
CA ASN A 185 18.49 0.30 -6.14
C ASN A 185 17.47 1.17 -5.37
N MET A 186 16.99 0.70 -4.20
CA MET A 186 16.09 1.49 -3.37
C MET A 186 16.71 2.77 -2.86
N ARG A 187 17.99 2.77 -2.45
CA ARG A 187 18.71 3.99 -2.00
C ARG A 187 18.87 5.01 -3.11
N GLU A 188 19.12 4.59 -4.33
CA GLU A 188 19.19 5.51 -5.47
C GLU A 188 17.80 6.09 -5.78
N ALA A 189 16.78 5.24 -5.83
CA ALA A 189 15.40 5.68 -6.06
C ALA A 189 14.87 6.62 -4.95
N LEU A 190 15.35 6.51 -3.71
CA LEU A 190 14.99 7.48 -2.66
C LEU A 190 15.48 8.89 -2.99
N LYS A 191 16.67 9.04 -3.63
CA LYS A 191 17.14 10.34 -4.10
C LYS A 191 16.28 10.89 -5.23
N ASP A 192 15.86 10.00 -6.15
CA ASP A 192 14.93 10.37 -7.22
C ASP A 192 13.61 10.85 -6.65
N LEU A 193 13.06 10.17 -5.62
CA LEU A 193 11.82 10.57 -4.96
C LEU A 193 11.94 11.93 -4.26
N ILE A 194 13.08 12.24 -3.64
CA ILE A 194 13.32 13.57 -3.04
C ILE A 194 13.29 14.66 -4.12
N SER A 195 14.01 14.45 -5.23
CA SER A 195 14.00 15.36 -6.36
C SER A 195 12.60 15.51 -6.97
N LEU A 196 11.88 14.40 -7.10
CA LEU A 196 10.52 14.39 -7.64
C LEU A 196 9.55 15.16 -6.74
N ARG A 197 9.66 15.05 -5.41
CA ARG A 197 8.87 15.85 -4.46
C ARG A 197 9.09 17.36 -4.65
N GLU A 198 10.32 17.81 -4.85
CA GLU A 198 10.62 19.21 -5.13
C GLU A 198 10.01 19.68 -6.45
N ARG A 199 10.03 18.84 -7.48
CA ARG A 199 9.42 19.14 -8.78
C ARG A 199 7.89 19.17 -8.69
N ILE A 200 7.27 18.24 -7.95
CA ILE A 200 5.83 18.22 -7.67
C ILE A 200 5.39 19.51 -6.94
N SER A 201 6.20 20.02 -6.01
CA SER A 201 5.87 21.27 -5.30
C SER A 201 5.76 22.48 -6.24
N ARG A 202 6.40 22.42 -7.40
CA ARG A 202 6.44 23.48 -8.42
C ARG A 202 5.65 23.10 -9.70
N ALA A 203 4.93 21.99 -9.68
CA ALA A 203 4.16 21.51 -10.82
C ALA A 203 3.00 22.46 -11.15
N SER A 204 2.55 22.44 -12.39
CA SER A 204 1.44 23.26 -12.85
C SER A 204 0.27 22.41 -13.36
N MET A 205 -0.90 22.98 -13.24
CA MET A 205 -2.14 22.42 -13.73
C MET A 205 -2.75 23.41 -14.76
N PRO A 206 -2.84 23.04 -16.04
CA PRO A 206 -3.33 23.97 -17.09
C PRO A 206 -4.81 24.32 -16.92
N ASP A 207 -5.64 23.36 -16.52
CA ASP A 207 -7.09 23.58 -16.36
C ASP A 207 -7.38 24.32 -15.06
N LYS A 208 -7.88 25.55 -15.17
CA LYS A 208 -8.26 26.43 -14.05
C LYS A 208 -9.78 26.51 -13.85
N SER A 209 -10.57 25.67 -14.51
CA SER A 209 -12.03 25.69 -14.35
C SER A 209 -12.45 25.43 -12.91
N ALA A 210 -13.51 26.11 -12.47
CA ALA A 210 -14.00 26.00 -11.09
C ALA A 210 -14.91 24.77 -10.88
N ALA A 211 -15.60 24.33 -11.95
CA ALA A 211 -16.56 23.24 -11.89
C ALA A 211 -16.07 22.01 -12.67
N PHE A 212 -16.30 20.81 -12.11
CA PHE A 212 -15.92 19.52 -12.71
C PHE A 212 -14.45 19.41 -13.15
N ASN A 213 -13.56 20.05 -12.41
CA ASN A 213 -12.13 20.05 -12.71
C ASN A 213 -11.46 18.75 -12.19
N THR A 214 -11.42 17.73 -13.03
CA THR A 214 -10.75 16.45 -12.73
C THR A 214 -9.24 16.61 -12.64
N SER A 215 -8.64 17.57 -13.38
CA SER A 215 -7.20 17.85 -13.29
C SER A 215 -6.80 18.33 -11.91
N ARG A 216 -7.66 19.08 -11.22
CA ARG A 216 -7.42 19.50 -9.83
C ARG A 216 -7.43 18.31 -8.87
N LEU A 217 -8.34 17.35 -9.05
CA LEU A 217 -8.35 16.12 -8.24
C LEU A 217 -7.08 15.31 -8.47
N GLU A 218 -6.66 15.12 -9.72
CA GLU A 218 -5.41 14.44 -10.07
C GLU A 218 -4.17 15.13 -9.45
N ALA A 219 -4.16 16.44 -9.41
CA ALA A 219 -3.08 17.22 -8.80
C ALA A 219 -3.03 17.05 -7.27
N LEU A 220 -4.17 17.08 -6.59
CA LEU A 220 -4.27 16.82 -5.16
C LEU A 220 -3.94 15.35 -4.82
N GLU A 221 -4.33 14.42 -5.68
CA GLU A 221 -3.95 13.01 -5.54
C GLU A 221 -2.44 12.81 -5.69
N LEU A 222 -1.77 13.54 -6.57
CA LEU A 222 -0.32 13.45 -6.73
C LEU A 222 0.43 13.83 -5.45
N ASP A 223 -0.02 14.86 -4.73
CA ASP A 223 0.52 15.21 -3.43
C ASP A 223 0.37 14.05 -2.43
N ASN A 224 -0.83 13.46 -2.35
CA ASN A 224 -1.10 12.34 -1.46
C ASN A 224 -0.30 11.08 -1.84
N LEU A 225 -0.20 10.78 -3.15
CA LEU A 225 0.58 9.66 -3.64
C LEU A 225 2.06 9.81 -3.31
N MET A 226 2.60 11.03 -3.39
CA MET A 226 4.00 11.29 -3.04
C MET A 226 4.27 11.03 -1.56
N ASP A 227 3.36 11.41 -0.66
CA ASP A 227 3.50 11.15 0.78
C ASP A 227 3.49 9.64 1.09
N VAL A 228 2.57 8.89 0.51
CA VAL A 228 2.48 7.44 0.68
C VAL A 228 3.66 6.72 0.04
N ALA A 229 4.13 7.17 -1.12
CA ALA A 229 5.29 6.61 -1.81
C ALA A 229 6.57 6.80 -0.98
N GLU A 230 6.79 7.99 -0.43
CA GLU A 230 7.95 8.26 0.44
C GLU A 230 7.92 7.40 1.70
N ALA A 231 6.78 7.31 2.39
CA ALA A 231 6.60 6.45 3.55
C ALA A 231 6.91 4.97 3.23
N THR A 232 6.38 4.48 2.11
CA THR A 232 6.60 3.11 1.64
C THR A 232 8.07 2.87 1.30
N ALA A 233 8.71 3.80 0.59
CA ALA A 233 10.08 3.68 0.14
C ALA A 233 11.07 3.67 1.30
N ILE A 234 10.92 4.58 2.26
CA ILE A 234 11.77 4.66 3.46
C ILE A 234 11.58 3.40 4.33
N ALA A 235 10.34 2.97 4.55
CA ALA A 235 10.06 1.78 5.34
C ALA A 235 10.61 0.50 4.68
N ALA A 236 10.51 0.39 3.36
CA ALA A 236 11.01 -0.76 2.61
C ALA A 236 12.53 -0.82 2.56
N GLU A 237 13.21 0.33 2.42
CA GLU A 237 14.68 0.38 2.37
C GLU A 237 15.29 0.00 3.72
N GLN A 238 14.72 0.49 4.82
CA GLN A 238 15.24 0.24 6.15
C GLN A 238 14.94 -1.18 6.69
N ARG A 239 13.93 -1.87 6.14
CA ARG A 239 13.60 -3.24 6.57
C ARG A 239 14.49 -4.27 5.88
N GLU A 240 15.49 -4.76 6.59
CA GLU A 240 16.53 -5.68 6.10
C GLU A 240 16.14 -7.16 6.33
N GLU A 241 15.00 -7.57 5.81
CA GLU A 241 14.51 -8.96 5.82
C GLU A 241 13.59 -9.20 4.63
N SER A 242 13.18 -10.44 4.41
CA SER A 242 12.04 -10.79 3.54
C SER A 242 10.89 -11.35 4.37
N ARG A 243 9.70 -10.70 4.29
CA ARG A 243 8.51 -11.11 5.03
C ARG A 243 7.23 -10.80 4.26
N GLY A 244 6.46 -11.82 3.94
CA GLY A 244 5.18 -11.65 3.24
C GLY A 244 5.33 -10.99 1.88
N GLY A 245 4.73 -9.82 1.69
CA GLY A 245 4.82 -9.03 0.46
C GLY A 245 6.12 -8.25 0.30
N HIS A 246 6.94 -8.14 1.36
CA HIS A 246 8.24 -7.50 1.31
C HIS A 246 9.31 -8.54 0.98
N ALA A 247 9.79 -8.55 -0.26
CA ALA A 247 10.79 -9.49 -0.75
C ALA A 247 12.08 -8.76 -1.14
N ARG A 248 13.16 -9.03 -0.39
CA ARG A 248 14.50 -8.46 -0.58
C ARG A 248 15.42 -9.48 -1.24
N ASN A 249 16.04 -9.11 -2.36
CA ASN A 249 17.04 -9.97 -3.01
C ASN A 249 18.34 -10.08 -2.20
N ASP A 250 18.67 -9.02 -1.45
CA ASP A 250 19.86 -8.90 -0.61
C ASP A 250 19.64 -9.42 0.83
N PHE A 251 18.39 -9.58 1.29
CA PHE A 251 18.01 -10.16 2.59
C PHE A 251 16.87 -11.14 2.40
N GLN A 252 17.16 -12.36 1.95
CA GLN A 252 16.13 -13.32 1.52
C GLN A 252 15.38 -13.99 2.66
N GLU A 253 15.99 -14.05 3.84
CA GLU A 253 15.41 -14.72 5.00
C GLU A 253 14.58 -13.75 5.86
N ARG A 254 13.66 -14.34 6.64
CA ARG A 254 12.90 -13.67 7.68
C ARG A 254 13.76 -13.50 8.91
N ASP A 255 13.77 -12.31 9.50
CA ASP A 255 14.49 -11.99 10.71
C ASP A 255 13.52 -11.66 11.85
N ASP A 256 13.17 -12.68 12.63
CA ASP A 256 12.24 -12.52 13.77
C ASP A 256 12.91 -11.85 14.99
N GLU A 257 14.23 -11.83 15.08
CA GLU A 257 14.94 -11.19 16.17
C GLU A 257 14.87 -9.66 16.07
N ASN A 258 15.10 -9.12 14.87
CA ASN A 258 15.19 -7.67 14.66
C ASN A 258 13.89 -7.08 14.08
N TRP A 259 13.10 -7.86 13.33
CA TRP A 259 12.01 -7.36 12.52
C TRP A 259 10.63 -7.96 12.80
N LEU A 260 10.45 -8.73 13.89
CA LEU A 260 9.11 -9.14 14.33
C LEU A 260 8.35 -7.96 14.97
N CYS A 261 8.20 -6.90 14.18
CA CYS A 261 7.59 -5.64 14.60
C CYS A 261 6.96 -4.92 13.40
N HIS A 262 6.08 -3.97 13.68
CA HIS A 262 5.62 -2.98 12.71
C HIS A 262 6.68 -1.88 12.55
N SER A 263 6.85 -1.40 11.32
CA SER A 263 7.60 -0.18 11.02
C SER A 263 6.62 0.99 10.99
N LEU A 264 6.81 1.99 11.85
CA LEU A 264 5.98 3.20 11.89
C LEU A 264 6.77 4.36 11.33
N TYR A 265 6.26 4.94 10.24
CA TYR A 265 6.86 6.11 9.61
C TYR A 265 6.28 7.40 10.17
N PHE A 266 7.14 8.36 10.50
CA PHE A 266 6.78 9.70 10.95
C PHE A 266 7.20 10.72 9.90
N ALA A 267 6.21 11.39 9.29
CA ALA A 267 6.41 12.26 8.15
C ALA A 267 7.21 13.53 8.46
N ASP A 268 7.08 14.08 9.67
CA ASP A 268 7.78 15.28 10.15
C ASP A 268 9.29 15.05 10.29
N THR A 269 9.68 13.91 10.83
CA THR A 269 11.09 13.54 11.05
C THR A 269 11.68 12.65 9.98
N LYS A 270 10.84 12.07 9.11
CA LYS A 270 11.16 11.03 8.10
C LYS A 270 11.86 9.81 8.71
N LYS A 271 11.54 9.49 9.95
CA LYS A 271 12.11 8.37 10.70
C LYS A 271 11.14 7.21 10.82
N ILE A 272 11.71 6.02 10.96
CA ILE A 272 10.98 4.80 11.30
C ILE A 272 11.18 4.51 12.78
N SER A 273 10.09 4.24 13.47
CA SER A 273 10.04 3.63 14.80
C SER A 273 9.56 2.18 14.70
N LYS A 274 9.83 1.37 15.71
CA LYS A 274 9.39 -0.03 15.80
C LYS A 274 8.27 -0.14 16.83
N ARG A 275 7.19 -0.84 16.46
CA ARG A 275 6.08 -1.19 17.34
C ARG A 275 5.96 -2.70 17.41
N ALA A 276 5.93 -3.26 18.60
CA ALA A 276 5.82 -4.70 18.81
C ALA A 276 4.52 -5.26 18.21
N VAL A 277 4.58 -6.48 17.68
CA VAL A 277 3.40 -7.23 17.26
C VAL A 277 2.76 -7.85 18.48
N ASN A 278 1.43 -7.77 18.59
CA ASN A 278 0.68 -8.40 19.68
C ASN A 278 0.30 -9.83 19.29
N PHE A 279 0.91 -10.81 19.96
CA PHE A 279 0.63 -12.25 19.83
C PHE A 279 -0.28 -12.82 20.93
N ALA A 280 -0.86 -11.98 21.78
CA ALA A 280 -1.71 -12.39 22.88
C ALA A 280 -3.21 -12.16 22.58
N PRO A 281 -3.88 -13.04 21.81
CA PRO A 281 -5.31 -12.93 21.59
C PRO A 281 -6.07 -13.15 22.90
N LYS A 282 -7.19 -12.41 23.09
CA LYS A 282 -7.96 -12.48 24.34
C LYS A 282 -8.85 -13.71 24.47
N THR A 283 -9.25 -14.31 23.35
CA THR A 283 -10.34 -15.31 23.31
C THR A 283 -9.97 -16.64 22.65
N MET A 284 -8.73 -16.80 22.20
CA MET A 284 -8.24 -18.02 21.55
C MET A 284 -6.76 -18.24 21.88
N GLU A 285 -6.26 -19.43 21.59
CA GLU A 285 -4.83 -19.72 21.71
C GLU A 285 -4.00 -18.89 20.74
N ALA A 286 -2.83 -18.47 21.19
CA ALA A 286 -1.85 -17.80 20.35
C ALA A 286 -1.20 -18.81 19.39
N PHE A 287 -0.97 -18.39 18.17
CA PHE A 287 -0.21 -19.17 17.19
C PHE A 287 1.20 -18.61 17.07
N GLU A 288 2.18 -19.47 17.17
CA GLU A 288 3.56 -19.07 16.93
C GLU A 288 3.84 -18.85 15.43
N PRO A 289 4.74 -17.92 15.10
CA PRO A 289 5.18 -17.73 13.72
C PRO A 289 5.80 -19.04 13.17
N LYS A 290 5.30 -19.49 12.03
CA LYS A 290 5.80 -20.70 11.34
C LYS A 290 6.39 -20.36 9.99
N VAL A 291 7.35 -21.17 9.56
CA VAL A 291 7.83 -21.12 8.18
C VAL A 291 6.68 -21.54 7.25
N ARG A 292 6.46 -20.78 6.21
CA ARG A 292 5.42 -21.08 5.21
C ARG A 292 5.83 -22.29 4.38
N VAL A 293 4.99 -23.31 4.35
CA VAL A 293 5.16 -24.52 3.53
C VAL A 293 4.08 -24.46 2.44
N TYR A 294 4.49 -24.67 1.17
CA TYR A 294 3.60 -24.69 0.01
C TYR A 294 3.33 -26.11 -0.44
#